data_a17c6217fb9cc6efacb973d15744b35d
#
_entry.id   a17c6217fb9cc6efacb973d15744b35d
#
_cell.length_a   1.000
_cell.length_b   1.000
_cell.length_c   1.000
_cell.angle_alpha   90.00
_cell.angle_beta   90.00
_cell.angle_gamma   90.00
#
_symmetry.space_group_name_H-M   'P 1'
#
loop_
_entity.id
_entity.type
_entity.pdbx_description
1 polymer ?
#
loop_
_entity_poly.entity_id
_entity_poly.type
_entity_poly.pdbx_seq_one_letter_code
_entity_poly.pdbx_strand_id
1 'polypeptide(L)'
;AKACKIDAADIINIKLMKCGGLCPAEKINAIAEANHVQCMVGCMLETKVAIAAGVSLVAAKQNITEADCDSFMYAVDPEMGMPGGFAVNGGVYTLSDKPGLGIDIDF
;
A
#
# COMPACT_ATOMS: atom_id res chain seq x y z
N ALA A 1 12.52 13.59 4.41
CA ALA A 1 12.94 14.86 4.99
C ALA A 1 13.55 15.81 3.97
N LYS A 2 14.63 15.39 3.23
CA LYS A 2 15.30 16.31 2.29
C LYS A 2 14.38 16.78 1.17
N ALA A 3 13.61 15.90 0.54
CA ALA A 3 12.66 16.24 -0.50
C ALA A 3 11.59 17.23 -0.03
N CYS A 4 11.02 17.02 1.16
CA CYS A 4 10.03 17.94 1.73
C CYS A 4 10.63 19.34 2.02
N LYS A 5 11.89 19.40 2.49
CA LYS A 5 12.53 20.68 2.80
C LYS A 5 12.81 21.58 1.59
N ILE A 6 12.89 21.01 0.39
CA ILE A 6 13.17 21.74 -0.84
C ILE A 6 11.95 21.78 -1.78
N ASP A 7 10.76 21.48 -1.26
CA ASP A 7 9.50 21.44 -2.01
C ASP A 7 9.60 20.67 -3.33
N ALA A 8 10.26 19.49 -3.27
CA ALA A 8 10.54 18.69 -4.47
C ALA A 8 9.35 17.88 -4.97
N ALA A 9 8.28 17.75 -4.16
CA ALA A 9 7.11 16.98 -4.50
C ALA A 9 5.91 17.42 -3.65
N ASP A 10 4.75 17.44 -4.25
CA ASP A 10 3.46 17.68 -3.59
C ASP A 10 2.93 16.41 -2.91
N ILE A 11 3.22 15.25 -3.50
CA ILE A 11 2.82 13.92 -2.98
C ILE A 11 4.01 12.97 -3.07
N ILE A 12 4.24 12.21 -2.00
CA ILE A 12 5.27 11.15 -1.96
C ILE A 12 4.63 9.81 -2.31
N ASN A 13 5.07 9.20 -3.42
CA ASN A 13 4.64 7.86 -3.79
C ASN A 13 5.48 6.81 -3.07
N ILE A 14 4.85 6.10 -2.14
CA ILE A 14 5.44 4.99 -1.38
C ILE A 14 5.20 3.69 -2.13
N LYS A 15 6.27 2.95 -2.43
CA LYS A 15 6.19 1.58 -2.95
C LYS A 15 6.92 0.66 -2.00
N LEU A 16 6.20 -0.34 -1.43
CA LEU A 16 6.73 -1.21 -0.38
C LEU A 16 8.00 -1.95 -0.82
N MET A 17 8.04 -2.42 -2.07
CA MET A 17 9.23 -3.07 -2.64
C MET A 17 10.45 -2.15 -2.72
N LYS A 18 10.25 -0.84 -2.91
CA LYS A 18 11.35 0.12 -3.02
C LYS A 18 11.82 0.62 -1.67
N CYS A 19 10.91 0.85 -0.74
CA CYS A 19 11.27 1.40 0.57
C CYS A 19 11.69 0.35 1.59
N GLY A 20 11.44 -0.95 1.33
CA GLY A 20 11.84 -2.06 2.19
C GLY A 20 10.74 -2.56 3.12
N GLY A 21 9.46 -2.35 2.78
CA GLY A 21 8.29 -2.89 3.49
C GLY A 21 7.57 -1.87 4.38
N LEU A 22 6.70 -2.37 5.26
CA LEU A 22 5.77 -1.54 6.04
C LEU A 22 6.48 -0.59 7.02
N CYS A 23 7.47 -1.08 7.78
CA CYS A 23 8.15 -0.24 8.77
C CYS A 23 8.86 0.99 8.17
N PRO A 24 9.64 0.87 7.08
CA PRO A 24 10.16 2.04 6.38
C PRO A 24 9.07 2.91 5.76
N ALA A 25 7.99 2.33 5.24
CA ALA A 25 6.87 3.08 4.68
C ALA A 25 6.18 3.97 5.72
N GLU A 26 5.94 3.46 6.92
CA GLU A 26 5.42 4.25 8.04
C GLU A 26 6.32 5.43 8.41
N LYS A 27 7.64 5.23 8.43
CA LYS A 27 8.59 6.31 8.68
C LYS A 27 8.57 7.39 7.59
N ILE A 28 8.44 6.97 6.32
CA ILE A 28 8.29 7.90 5.20
C ILE A 28 7.02 8.73 5.38
N ASN A 29 5.89 8.07 5.64
CA ASN A 29 4.62 8.74 5.87
C ASN A 29 4.69 9.73 7.04
N ALA A 30 5.23 9.33 8.19
CA ALA A 30 5.36 10.20 9.36
C ALA A 30 6.22 11.45 9.08
N ILE A 31 7.31 11.29 8.31
CA ILE A 31 8.16 12.42 7.91
C ILE A 31 7.42 13.34 6.93
N ALA A 32 6.69 12.80 5.98
CA ALA A 32 5.90 13.57 5.02
C ALA A 32 4.79 14.36 5.74
N GLU A 33 4.03 13.68 6.58
CA GLU A 33 2.95 14.26 7.38
C GLU A 33 3.44 15.42 8.26
N ALA A 34 4.58 15.24 8.95
CA ALA A 34 5.21 16.28 9.76
C ALA A 34 5.67 17.50 8.94
N ASN A 35 5.80 17.38 7.63
CA ASN A 35 6.13 18.45 6.70
C ASN A 35 4.94 18.89 5.84
N HIS A 36 3.73 18.49 6.18
CA HIS A 36 2.48 18.79 5.45
C HIS A 36 2.47 18.32 3.98
N VAL A 37 3.21 17.25 3.68
CA VAL A 37 3.24 16.60 2.37
C VAL A 37 2.40 15.32 2.44
N GLN A 38 1.46 15.18 1.53
CA GLN A 38 0.64 13.97 1.42
C GLN A 38 1.44 12.79 0.88
N CYS A 39 0.94 11.59 1.12
CA CYS A 39 1.46 10.37 0.54
C CYS A 39 0.41 9.65 -0.31
N MET A 40 0.89 8.86 -1.24
CA MET A 40 0.15 7.80 -1.89
C MET A 40 0.89 6.48 -1.75
N VAL A 41 0.20 5.36 -1.87
CA VAL A 41 0.81 4.04 -2.01
C VAL A 41 0.62 3.57 -3.44
N GLY A 42 1.73 3.38 -4.15
CA GLY A 42 1.74 2.70 -5.43
C GLY A 42 2.30 1.28 -5.31
N CYS A 43 2.19 0.51 -6.37
CA CYS A 43 2.75 -0.84 -6.43
C CYS A 43 3.77 -1.00 -7.56
N MET A 44 4.49 -2.11 -7.51
CA MET A 44 5.21 -2.70 -8.64
C MET A 44 4.36 -3.89 -9.14
N LEU A 45 4.89 -4.77 -9.97
CA LEU A 45 4.23 -6.05 -10.23
C LEU A 45 4.42 -6.95 -9.00
N GLU A 46 3.44 -6.95 -8.12
CA GLU A 46 3.51 -7.52 -6.78
C GLU A 46 2.50 -8.65 -6.61
N THR A 47 2.79 -9.54 -5.66
CA THR A 47 1.84 -10.58 -5.27
C THR A 47 0.68 -9.98 -4.48
N LYS A 48 -0.42 -10.72 -4.37
CA LYS A 48 -1.59 -10.35 -3.57
C LYS A 48 -1.23 -10.04 -2.11
N VAL A 49 -0.23 -10.74 -1.54
CA VAL A 49 0.27 -10.46 -0.18
C VAL A 49 0.83 -9.04 -0.06
N ALA A 50 1.66 -8.63 -1.01
CA ALA A 50 2.26 -7.29 -0.99
C ALA A 50 1.20 -6.20 -1.24
N ILE A 51 0.25 -6.45 -2.13
CA ILE A 51 -0.88 -5.54 -2.36
C ILE A 51 -1.75 -5.41 -1.10
N ALA A 52 -2.08 -6.51 -0.42
CA ALA A 52 -2.83 -6.46 0.83
C ALA A 52 -2.10 -5.63 1.90
N ALA A 53 -0.77 -5.75 2.00
CA ALA A 53 0.02 -4.92 2.88
C ALA A 53 -0.04 -3.43 2.50
N GLY A 54 0.03 -3.10 1.21
CA GLY A 54 -0.11 -1.74 0.69
C GLY A 54 -1.48 -1.14 1.00
N VAL A 55 -2.55 -1.85 0.69
CA VAL A 55 -3.94 -1.41 0.96
C VAL A 55 -4.18 -1.25 2.47
N SER A 56 -3.64 -2.15 3.30
CA SER A 56 -3.72 -2.02 4.76
C SER A 56 -3.02 -0.77 5.27
N LEU A 57 -1.87 -0.42 4.70
CA LEU A 57 -1.15 0.81 5.03
C LEU A 57 -1.97 2.06 4.66
N VAL A 58 -2.60 2.08 3.48
CA VAL A 58 -3.50 3.17 3.06
C VAL A 58 -4.65 3.33 4.06
N ALA A 59 -5.32 2.24 4.39
CA ALA A 59 -6.46 2.26 5.32
C ALA A 59 -6.07 2.73 6.74
N ALA A 60 -4.83 2.50 7.15
CA ALA A 60 -4.34 2.81 8.50
C ALA A 60 -3.81 4.25 8.66
N LYS A 61 -3.57 5.00 7.59
CA LYS A 61 -2.86 6.29 7.64
C LYS A 61 -3.64 7.39 6.91
N GLN A 62 -4.13 8.37 7.63
CA GLN A 62 -4.91 9.49 7.08
C GLN A 62 -4.12 10.36 6.09
N ASN A 63 -2.82 10.49 6.26
CA ASN A 63 -1.96 11.25 5.36
C ASN A 63 -1.68 10.54 4.02
N ILE A 64 -2.09 9.27 3.88
CA ILE A 64 -2.04 8.54 2.62
C ILE A 64 -3.41 8.67 1.96
N THR A 65 -3.52 9.57 0.99
CA THR A 65 -4.80 10.00 0.41
C THR A 65 -5.14 9.29 -0.90
N GLU A 66 -4.14 8.65 -1.52
CA GLU A 66 -4.29 8.01 -2.83
C GLU A 66 -3.69 6.60 -2.81
N ALA A 67 -4.26 5.71 -3.61
CA ALA A 67 -3.78 4.35 -3.79
C ALA A 67 -3.77 3.94 -5.27
N ASP A 68 -2.67 3.29 -5.67
CA ASP A 68 -2.48 2.64 -6.97
C ASP A 68 -1.94 1.23 -6.71
N CYS A 69 -2.83 0.37 -6.19
CA CYS A 69 -2.51 -0.98 -5.71
C CYS A 69 -3.16 -2.05 -6.60
N ASP A 70 -3.04 -1.92 -7.91
CA ASP A 70 -3.82 -2.65 -8.90
C ASP A 70 -3.08 -3.80 -9.59
N SER A 71 -1.78 -3.99 -9.34
CA SER A 71 -0.94 -4.92 -10.13
C SER A 71 -1.42 -6.38 -10.10
N PHE A 72 -2.15 -6.81 -9.09
CA PHE A 72 -2.75 -8.15 -9.03
C PHE A 72 -3.76 -8.39 -10.16
N MET A 73 -4.36 -7.35 -10.73
CA MET A 73 -5.30 -7.44 -11.85
C MET A 73 -4.64 -7.88 -13.16
N TYR A 74 -3.31 -7.76 -13.26
CA TYR A 74 -2.54 -8.21 -14.43
C TYR A 74 -2.15 -9.68 -14.34
N ALA A 75 -2.41 -10.35 -13.22
CA ALA A 75 -2.15 -11.77 -13.07
C ALA A 75 -3.22 -12.60 -13.79
N VAL A 76 -2.84 -13.77 -14.30
CA VAL A 76 -3.78 -14.72 -14.91
C VAL A 76 -4.82 -15.18 -13.88
N ASP A 77 -4.39 -15.37 -12.64
CA ASP A 77 -5.24 -15.58 -11.47
C ASP A 77 -5.01 -14.42 -10.48
N PRO A 78 -5.97 -13.49 -10.33
CA PRO A 78 -5.85 -12.38 -9.39
C PRO A 78 -5.70 -12.81 -7.93
N GLU A 79 -6.25 -13.97 -7.55
CA GLU A 79 -6.09 -14.55 -6.22
C GLU A 79 -4.69 -15.16 -6.01
N MET A 80 -3.99 -15.54 -7.09
CA MET A 80 -2.65 -16.14 -7.05
C MET A 80 -2.56 -17.35 -6.11
N GLY A 81 -3.66 -18.11 -5.95
CA GLY A 81 -3.73 -19.19 -4.97
C GLY A 81 -3.73 -18.75 -3.50
N MET A 82 -3.90 -17.47 -3.22
CA MET A 82 -3.82 -16.86 -1.88
C MET A 82 -5.14 -16.14 -1.57
N PRO A 83 -6.22 -16.84 -1.21
CA PRO A 83 -7.52 -16.22 -0.97
C PRO A 83 -7.53 -15.32 0.27
N GLY A 84 -8.41 -14.33 0.28
CA GLY A 84 -8.58 -13.41 1.40
C GLY A 84 -7.83 -12.08 1.21
N GLY A 85 -7.50 -11.44 2.32
CA GLY A 85 -6.82 -10.15 2.37
C GLY A 85 -7.75 -8.98 2.10
N PHE A 86 -8.25 -8.85 0.90
CA PHE A 86 -9.14 -7.77 0.48
C PHE A 86 -10.07 -8.21 -0.66
N ALA A 87 -11.17 -7.52 -0.81
CA ALA A 87 -12.05 -7.57 -1.98
C ALA A 87 -12.06 -6.22 -2.69
N VAL A 88 -12.27 -6.24 -4.01
CA VAL A 88 -12.39 -5.00 -4.82
C VAL A 88 -13.72 -5.01 -5.54
N ASN A 89 -14.47 -3.91 -5.39
CA ASN A 89 -15.72 -3.71 -6.10
C ASN A 89 -15.83 -2.24 -6.54
N GLY A 90 -15.92 -2.01 -7.85
CA GLY A 90 -16.04 -0.66 -8.40
C GLY A 90 -14.89 0.28 -7.99
N GLY A 91 -13.66 -0.23 -7.82
CA GLY A 91 -12.51 0.55 -7.39
C GLY A 91 -12.39 0.73 -5.88
N VAL A 92 -13.35 0.23 -5.10
CA VAL A 92 -13.30 0.28 -3.63
C VAL A 92 -12.70 -1.01 -3.09
N TYR A 93 -11.67 -0.86 -2.26
CA TYR A 93 -11.04 -1.95 -1.52
C TYR A 93 -11.72 -2.13 -0.17
N THR A 94 -12.13 -3.36 0.12
CA THR A 94 -12.65 -3.76 1.43
C THR A 94 -11.67 -4.74 2.05
N LEU A 95 -11.07 -4.37 3.18
CA LEU A 95 -10.13 -5.25 3.90
C LEU A 95 -10.88 -6.35 4.63
N SER A 96 -10.20 -7.49 4.80
CA SER A 96 -10.65 -8.59 5.65
C SER A 96 -10.59 -8.22 7.13
N ASP A 97 -11.54 -8.71 7.93
CA ASP A 97 -11.53 -8.59 9.39
C ASP A 97 -10.60 -9.63 10.07
N LYS A 98 -9.95 -10.50 9.29
CA LYS A 98 -9.02 -11.48 9.82
C LYS A 98 -7.73 -10.82 10.32
N PRO A 99 -7.05 -11.42 11.32
CA PRO A 99 -5.76 -10.92 11.80
C PRO A 99 -4.68 -10.83 10.70
N GLY A 100 -3.72 -9.93 10.89
CA GLY A 100 -2.62 -9.72 9.96
C GLY A 100 -3.10 -9.13 8.64
N LEU A 101 -2.67 -9.71 7.52
CA LEU A 101 -3.12 -9.32 6.17
C LEU A 101 -4.42 -10.01 5.74
N GLY A 102 -4.95 -10.92 6.56
CA GLY A 102 -6.16 -11.64 6.29
C GLY A 102 -6.08 -12.60 5.10
N ILE A 103 -4.88 -12.96 4.66
CA ILE A 103 -4.62 -13.89 3.55
C ILE A 103 -4.36 -15.28 4.10
N ASP A 104 -4.97 -16.28 3.48
CA ASP A 104 -4.71 -17.67 3.76
C ASP A 104 -3.64 -18.19 2.80
N ILE A 105 -2.52 -18.69 3.33
CA ILE A 105 -1.40 -19.23 2.54
C ILE A 105 -1.20 -20.69 2.99
N ASP A 106 -1.36 -21.62 2.06
CA ASP A 106 -0.96 -23.01 2.24
C ASP A 106 0.52 -23.14 1.88
N PHE A 107 1.34 -23.61 2.82
CA PHE A 107 2.77 -23.87 2.65
C PHE A 107 3.04 -25.36 2.44
#